data_67dba2e02dec8b7aaff48c7411628cbb
#
_entry.id   67dba2e02dec8b7aaff48c7411628cbb
#
_cell.length_a   1.000
_cell.length_b   1.000
_cell.length_c   1.000
_cell.angle_alpha   90.00
_cell.angle_beta   90.00
_cell.angle_gamma   90.00
#
_symmetry.space_group_name_H-M   'P 1'
#
loop_
_entity.id
_entity.type
_entity.pdbx_description
1 polymer ?
#
loop_
_entity_poly.entity_id
_entity_poly.type
_entity_poly.pdbx_seq_one_letter_code
_entity_poly.pdbx_strand_id
1 'polypeptide(L)'
;MLAVRVIPTLLVRGASIVKGKRFAADRPIGFLLPAVRVFDARQVDELVILDVSARAEGRTIRPELVASLDFHGPLAVGGGVRSVDDARALLLAGADKIVLGSAQAAIIPDLARALGSQSVVVTLDHREGEIPVDAARALERAGAGEIILQAMDRDGMMCGYDLAALRAVVAAVGIPVVASGGAGSYADMAEALYAGAHAVAAGAMWQFTDATPAGARAYLRERGWPTRV
;
A
#
# COMPACT_ATOMS: atom_id res chain seq x y z
N MET A 1 -9.57 17.88 -10.27
CA MET A 1 -8.53 16.85 -10.03
C MET A 1 -8.85 16.23 -8.69
N LEU A 2 -8.78 14.89 -8.57
CA LEU A 2 -8.98 14.21 -7.28
C LEU A 2 -7.80 14.53 -6.37
N ALA A 3 -8.03 14.57 -5.05
CA ALA A 3 -6.96 14.76 -4.07
C ALA A 3 -5.99 13.56 -4.11
N VAL A 4 -4.69 13.84 -4.14
CA VAL A 4 -3.66 12.80 -4.04
C VAL A 4 -3.62 12.27 -2.62
N ARG A 5 -3.36 10.95 -2.46
CA ARG A 5 -3.27 10.29 -1.15
C ARG A 5 -1.82 10.09 -0.77
N VAL A 6 -1.49 10.43 0.48
CA VAL A 6 -0.24 10.07 1.14
C VAL A 6 -0.53 8.92 2.09
N ILE A 7 -0.01 7.74 1.78
CA ILE A 7 -0.43 6.46 2.38
C ILE A 7 0.70 5.88 3.24
N PRO A 8 0.60 5.92 4.58
CA PRO A 8 1.48 5.12 5.41
C PRO A 8 1.23 3.63 5.20
N THR A 9 2.32 2.85 5.10
CA THR A 9 2.27 1.39 4.99
C THR A 9 2.98 0.75 6.17
N LEU A 10 2.27 -0.12 6.88
CA LEU A 10 2.77 -0.90 8.01
C LEU A 10 2.85 -2.38 7.63
N LEU A 11 4.06 -2.93 7.67
CA LEU A 11 4.27 -4.37 7.58
C LEU A 11 4.18 -4.95 8.99
N VAL A 12 3.40 -6.02 9.17
CA VAL A 12 3.20 -6.62 10.49
C VAL A 12 3.51 -8.12 10.50
N ARG A 13 3.88 -8.58 11.68
CA ARG A 13 3.96 -10.00 12.04
C ARG A 13 3.27 -10.17 13.40
N GLY A 14 2.07 -10.72 13.37
CA GLY A 14 1.18 -10.70 14.53
C GLY A 14 0.85 -9.27 14.95
N ALA A 15 1.11 -8.91 16.21
CA ALA A 15 0.87 -7.57 16.75
C ALA A 15 2.08 -6.61 16.61
N SER A 16 3.19 -7.07 16.05
CA SER A 16 4.42 -6.29 15.92
C SER A 16 4.55 -5.69 14.52
N ILE A 17 4.93 -4.42 14.43
CA ILE A 17 5.39 -3.83 13.18
C ILE A 17 6.79 -4.36 12.92
N VAL A 18 7.03 -4.76 11.68
CA VAL A 18 8.34 -5.23 11.23
C VAL A 18 8.83 -4.37 10.07
N LYS A 19 10.16 -4.25 9.93
CA LYS A 19 10.78 -3.58 8.80
C LYS A 19 12.09 -4.25 8.43
N GLY A 20 12.23 -4.52 7.15
CA GLY A 20 13.44 -4.98 6.48
C GLY A 20 13.95 -3.99 5.45
N LYS A 21 14.93 -4.42 4.68
CA LYS A 21 15.44 -3.73 3.50
C LYS A 21 15.43 -4.68 2.32
N ARG A 22 14.98 -4.23 1.14
CA ARG A 22 14.97 -5.02 -0.11
C ARG A 22 14.25 -6.36 0.03
N PHE A 23 13.15 -6.39 0.78
CA PHE A 23 12.41 -7.63 1.10
C PHE A 23 13.26 -8.71 1.84
N ALA A 24 14.44 -8.33 2.33
CA ALA A 24 15.27 -9.22 3.15
C ALA A 24 14.93 -9.07 4.64
N ALA A 25 15.51 -9.94 5.46
CA ALA A 25 15.29 -10.12 6.89
C ALA A 25 14.69 -8.90 7.61
N ASP A 26 13.44 -9.03 7.99
CA ASP A 26 12.73 -8.01 8.78
C ASP A 26 13.05 -8.17 10.28
N ARG A 27 12.94 -7.06 11.00
CA ARG A 27 13.06 -7.01 12.46
C ARG A 27 11.86 -6.26 13.06
N PRO A 28 11.42 -6.63 14.26
CA PRO A 28 10.42 -5.85 14.97
C PRO A 28 10.94 -4.45 15.27
N ILE A 29 10.11 -3.43 15.08
CA ILE A 29 10.43 -2.02 15.32
C ILE A 29 9.41 -1.32 16.22
N GLY A 30 8.31 -1.97 16.56
CA GLY A 30 7.27 -1.42 17.41
C GLY A 30 6.01 -2.28 17.45
N PHE A 31 4.98 -1.74 18.08
CA PHE A 31 3.68 -2.38 18.19
C PHE A 31 2.65 -1.71 17.28
N LEU A 32 1.77 -2.52 16.68
CA LEU A 32 0.79 -2.06 15.70
C LEU A 32 -0.21 -1.05 16.28
N LEU A 33 -0.87 -1.38 17.39
CA LEU A 33 -1.95 -0.54 17.93
C LEU A 33 -1.50 0.89 18.29
N PRO A 34 -0.35 1.12 18.98
CA PRO A 34 0.13 2.48 19.21
C PRO A 34 0.44 3.24 17.92
N ALA A 35 1.00 2.58 16.91
CA ALA A 35 1.31 3.23 15.64
C ALA A 35 0.05 3.61 14.87
N VAL A 36 -0.98 2.74 14.85
CA VAL A 36 -2.28 3.04 14.21
C VAL A 36 -2.91 4.26 14.87
N ARG A 37 -2.94 4.36 16.20
CA ARG A 37 -3.45 5.55 16.92
C ARG A 37 -2.71 6.84 16.54
N VAL A 38 -1.40 6.77 16.30
CA VAL A 38 -0.62 7.94 15.84
C VAL A 38 -1.05 8.36 14.43
N PHE A 39 -1.27 7.40 13.51
CA PHE A 39 -1.72 7.73 12.16
C PHE A 39 -3.19 8.17 12.13
N ASP A 40 -4.05 7.63 12.99
CA ASP A 40 -5.42 8.08 13.16
C ASP A 40 -5.47 9.53 13.66
N ALA A 41 -4.75 9.85 14.72
CA ALA A 41 -4.64 11.22 15.24
C ALA A 41 -4.04 12.22 14.22
N ARG A 42 -3.23 11.75 13.28
CA ARG A 42 -2.68 12.54 12.16
C ARG A 42 -3.62 12.60 10.96
N GLN A 43 -4.78 11.98 11.01
CA GLN A 43 -5.80 11.98 9.96
C GLN A 43 -5.18 11.68 8.58
N VAL A 44 -4.48 10.55 8.47
CA VAL A 44 -3.87 10.13 7.20
C VAL A 44 -4.93 9.84 6.14
N ASP A 45 -4.55 10.00 4.88
CA ASP A 45 -5.51 9.86 3.76
C ASP A 45 -6.02 8.42 3.60
N GLU A 46 -5.16 7.46 3.91
CA GLU A 46 -5.41 6.01 3.90
C GLU A 46 -4.28 5.34 4.69
N LEU A 47 -4.54 4.20 5.33
CA LEU A 47 -3.53 3.37 5.99
C LEU A 47 -3.52 1.99 5.35
N VAL A 48 -2.34 1.48 5.01
CA VAL A 48 -2.15 0.11 4.51
C VAL A 48 -1.48 -0.74 5.58
N ILE A 49 -2.06 -1.91 5.90
CA ILE A 49 -1.50 -2.88 6.84
C ILE A 49 -1.37 -4.23 6.15
N LEU A 50 -0.14 -4.77 6.10
CA LEU A 50 0.17 -6.03 5.43
C LEU A 50 0.81 -7.03 6.40
N ASP A 51 0.14 -8.16 6.67
CA ASP A 51 0.75 -9.26 7.44
C ASP A 51 1.66 -10.08 6.53
N VAL A 52 2.97 -9.87 6.68
CA VAL A 52 4.00 -10.50 5.86
C VAL A 52 4.24 -11.97 6.21
N SER A 53 3.75 -12.45 7.35
CA SER A 53 3.89 -13.85 7.78
C SER A 53 2.68 -14.72 7.41
N ALA A 54 1.52 -14.12 7.25
CA ALA A 54 0.25 -14.83 7.11
C ALA A 54 0.26 -15.88 6.00
N ARG A 55 0.81 -15.53 4.81
CA ARG A 55 0.89 -16.46 3.68
C ARG A 55 1.77 -17.68 3.97
N ALA A 56 2.94 -17.47 4.55
CA ALA A 56 3.87 -18.55 4.89
C ALA A 56 3.30 -19.47 5.98
N GLU A 57 2.50 -18.91 6.89
CA GLU A 57 1.82 -19.61 7.96
C GLU A 57 0.49 -20.26 7.51
N GLY A 58 0.14 -20.17 6.23
CA GLY A 58 -1.08 -20.77 5.67
C GLY A 58 -2.40 -20.16 6.20
N ARG A 59 -2.38 -18.94 6.72
CA ARG A 59 -3.52 -18.22 7.28
C ARG A 59 -3.76 -16.87 6.58
N THR A 60 -4.85 -16.23 6.90
CA THR A 60 -5.14 -14.82 6.57
C THR A 60 -4.71 -13.93 7.76
N ILE A 61 -4.44 -12.64 7.51
CA ILE A 61 -4.37 -11.64 8.59
C ILE A 61 -5.66 -11.77 9.44
N ARG A 62 -5.50 -11.77 10.75
CA ARG A 62 -6.62 -12.09 11.65
C ARG A 62 -7.67 -10.97 11.65
N PRO A 63 -8.96 -11.26 11.36
CA PRO A 63 -10.02 -10.26 11.41
C PRO A 63 -10.14 -9.58 12.78
N GLU A 64 -9.90 -10.33 13.88
CA GLU A 64 -9.96 -9.79 15.25
C GLU A 64 -8.87 -8.72 15.48
N LEU A 65 -7.71 -8.88 14.84
CA LEU A 65 -6.67 -7.86 14.87
C LEU A 65 -7.15 -6.59 14.14
N VAL A 66 -7.74 -6.75 12.95
CA VAL A 66 -8.29 -5.62 12.17
C VAL A 66 -9.37 -4.89 12.97
N ALA A 67 -10.32 -5.61 13.56
CA ALA A 67 -11.38 -5.03 14.37
C ALA A 67 -10.86 -4.28 15.62
N SER A 68 -9.67 -4.67 16.14
CA SER A 68 -9.07 -4.02 17.31
C SER A 68 -8.32 -2.74 17.01
N LEU A 69 -8.16 -2.35 15.73
CA LEU A 69 -7.32 -1.20 15.33
C LEU A 69 -7.92 0.14 15.74
N ASP A 70 -9.26 0.25 15.84
CA ASP A 70 -9.96 1.50 16.17
C ASP A 70 -9.45 2.68 15.32
N PHE A 71 -9.44 2.46 14.01
CA PHE A 71 -8.96 3.43 13.01
C PHE A 71 -10.16 4.01 12.25
N HIS A 72 -10.24 5.33 12.14
CA HIS A 72 -11.39 6.04 11.59
C HIS A 72 -11.21 6.49 10.13
N GLY A 73 -10.02 6.36 9.57
CA GLY A 73 -9.72 6.65 8.17
C GLY A 73 -9.89 5.43 7.26
N PRO A 74 -9.72 5.62 5.94
CA PRO A 74 -9.70 4.51 4.98
C PRO A 74 -8.59 3.50 5.30
N LEU A 75 -8.96 2.22 5.41
CA LEU A 75 -8.08 1.13 5.81
C LEU A 75 -8.01 0.06 4.73
N ALA A 76 -6.80 -0.18 4.22
CA ALA A 76 -6.53 -1.29 3.31
C ALA A 76 -5.71 -2.36 4.04
N VAL A 77 -6.18 -3.60 4.03
CA VAL A 77 -5.50 -4.71 4.73
C VAL A 77 -5.20 -5.88 3.80
N GLY A 78 -4.08 -6.53 4.05
CA GLY A 78 -3.68 -7.71 3.30
C GLY A 78 -2.81 -8.67 4.12
N GLY A 79 -2.62 -9.85 3.56
CA GLY A 79 -1.83 -10.91 4.15
C GLY A 79 -2.58 -12.24 4.10
N GLY A 80 -2.19 -13.12 3.18
CA GLY A 80 -2.67 -14.48 3.09
C GLY A 80 -4.14 -14.67 2.64
N VAL A 81 -4.81 -13.68 2.11
CA VAL A 81 -6.20 -13.78 1.60
C VAL A 81 -6.27 -14.78 0.44
N ARG A 82 -7.17 -15.76 0.51
CA ARG A 82 -7.26 -16.88 -0.47
C ARG A 82 -8.67 -17.11 -0.99
N SER A 83 -9.67 -16.46 -0.40
CA SER A 83 -11.08 -16.67 -0.76
C SER A 83 -11.89 -15.37 -0.63
N VAL A 84 -13.07 -15.38 -1.21
CA VAL A 84 -14.07 -14.31 -1.01
C VAL A 84 -14.49 -14.21 0.46
N ASP A 85 -14.57 -15.32 1.16
CA ASP A 85 -14.98 -15.34 2.56
C ASP A 85 -13.89 -14.75 3.47
N ASP A 86 -12.59 -15.01 3.20
CA ASP A 86 -11.50 -14.33 3.88
C ASP A 86 -11.63 -12.80 3.72
N ALA A 87 -11.86 -12.35 2.49
CA ALA A 87 -11.99 -10.92 2.19
C ALA A 87 -13.21 -10.29 2.87
N ARG A 88 -14.37 -10.98 2.85
CA ARG A 88 -15.57 -10.53 3.55
C ARG A 88 -15.35 -10.39 5.06
N ALA A 89 -14.67 -11.36 5.67
CA ALA A 89 -14.37 -11.30 7.10
C ALA A 89 -13.53 -10.07 7.46
N LEU A 90 -12.57 -9.69 6.60
CA LEU A 90 -11.75 -8.49 6.80
C LEU A 90 -12.55 -7.20 6.61
N LEU A 91 -13.44 -7.13 5.60
CA LEU A 91 -14.32 -5.97 5.39
C LEU A 91 -15.30 -5.81 6.57
N LEU A 92 -15.89 -6.90 7.06
CA LEU A 92 -16.75 -6.89 8.25
C LEU A 92 -15.98 -6.47 9.52
N ALA A 93 -14.67 -6.74 9.57
CA ALA A 93 -13.81 -6.33 10.67
C ALA A 93 -13.38 -4.84 10.59
N GLY A 94 -13.79 -4.10 9.56
CA GLY A 94 -13.54 -2.66 9.42
C GLY A 94 -12.53 -2.27 8.35
N ALA A 95 -12.08 -3.19 7.50
CA ALA A 95 -11.30 -2.81 6.31
C ALA A 95 -12.21 -2.23 5.22
N ASP A 96 -11.70 -1.25 4.45
CA ASP A 96 -12.37 -0.71 3.26
C ASP A 96 -11.89 -1.40 1.98
N LYS A 97 -10.63 -1.84 1.97
CA LYS A 97 -9.99 -2.47 0.82
C LYS A 97 -9.20 -3.71 1.24
N ILE A 98 -9.16 -4.68 0.34
CA ILE A 98 -8.38 -5.91 0.48
C ILE A 98 -7.15 -5.83 -0.41
N VAL A 99 -5.97 -6.02 0.19
CA VAL A 99 -4.70 -6.01 -0.54
C VAL A 99 -4.24 -7.45 -0.80
N LEU A 100 -4.04 -7.77 -2.07
CA LEU A 100 -3.52 -9.05 -2.54
C LEU A 100 -2.10 -8.88 -3.06
N GLY A 101 -1.28 -9.90 -2.95
CA GLY A 101 -0.06 -10.00 -3.76
C GLY A 101 -0.38 -10.48 -5.18
N SER A 102 0.43 -10.10 -6.17
CA SER A 102 0.26 -10.52 -7.57
C SER A 102 0.19 -12.05 -7.75
N ALA A 103 0.86 -12.81 -6.88
CA ALA A 103 0.79 -14.27 -6.87
C ALA A 103 -0.63 -14.83 -6.54
N GLN A 104 -1.55 -13.99 -6.07
CA GLN A 104 -2.94 -14.35 -5.77
C GLN A 104 -3.91 -13.88 -6.87
N ALA A 105 -3.40 -13.57 -8.07
CA ALA A 105 -4.19 -13.03 -9.17
C ALA A 105 -5.40 -13.91 -9.57
N ALA A 106 -5.33 -15.22 -9.33
CA ALA A 106 -6.40 -16.16 -9.67
C ALA A 106 -7.75 -15.88 -8.97
N ILE A 107 -7.73 -15.26 -7.77
CA ILE A 107 -8.97 -14.97 -7.03
C ILE A 107 -9.52 -13.55 -7.29
N ILE A 108 -8.78 -12.70 -8.00
CA ILE A 108 -9.20 -11.32 -8.27
C ILE A 108 -10.58 -11.24 -8.95
N PRO A 109 -10.89 -12.05 -10.00
CA PRO A 109 -12.19 -11.98 -10.66
C PRO A 109 -13.35 -12.28 -9.72
N ASP A 110 -13.20 -13.23 -8.81
CA ASP A 110 -14.23 -13.58 -7.84
C ASP A 110 -14.41 -12.51 -6.78
N LEU A 111 -13.32 -11.93 -6.29
CA LEU A 111 -13.36 -10.80 -5.36
C LEU A 111 -14.00 -9.57 -6.01
N ALA A 112 -13.59 -9.20 -7.21
CA ALA A 112 -14.14 -8.05 -7.93
C ALA A 112 -15.66 -8.20 -8.18
N ARG A 113 -16.11 -9.42 -8.52
CA ARG A 113 -17.53 -9.72 -8.70
C ARG A 113 -18.31 -9.66 -7.40
N ALA A 114 -17.73 -10.14 -6.30
CA ALA A 114 -18.43 -10.27 -5.02
C ALA A 114 -18.42 -8.98 -4.19
N LEU A 115 -17.37 -8.15 -4.32
CA LEU A 115 -17.09 -7.00 -3.46
C LEU A 115 -17.00 -5.66 -4.21
N GLY A 116 -16.94 -5.71 -5.55
CA GLY A 116 -16.62 -4.56 -6.40
C GLY A 116 -15.12 -4.35 -6.54
N SER A 117 -14.68 -3.96 -7.75
CA SER A 117 -13.26 -3.73 -8.06
C SER A 117 -12.62 -2.70 -7.15
N GLN A 118 -13.36 -1.66 -6.73
CA GLN A 118 -12.88 -0.59 -5.85
C GLN A 118 -12.35 -1.10 -4.49
N SER A 119 -12.79 -2.28 -4.05
CA SER A 119 -12.31 -2.90 -2.80
C SER A 119 -11.11 -3.83 -3.02
N VAL A 120 -10.66 -4.04 -4.27
CA VAL A 120 -9.58 -4.98 -4.61
C VAL A 120 -8.33 -4.21 -5.01
N VAL A 121 -7.33 -4.21 -4.14
CA VAL A 121 -6.02 -3.62 -4.38
C VAL A 121 -5.00 -4.75 -4.58
N VAL A 122 -4.09 -4.59 -5.53
CA VAL A 122 -3.06 -5.62 -5.79
C VAL A 122 -1.68 -5.01 -5.70
N THR A 123 -0.79 -5.60 -4.89
CA THR A 123 0.63 -5.27 -4.92
C THR A 123 1.28 -5.96 -6.11
N LEU A 124 1.89 -5.16 -6.98
CA LEU A 124 2.70 -5.62 -8.08
C LEU A 124 4.16 -5.37 -7.75
N ASP A 125 4.81 -6.43 -7.27
CA ASP A 125 6.22 -6.39 -6.88
C ASP A 125 7.09 -6.48 -8.12
N HIS A 126 8.13 -5.64 -8.21
CA HIS A 126 9.11 -5.67 -9.30
C HIS A 126 10.52 -5.38 -8.77
N ARG A 127 11.53 -5.85 -9.52
CA ARG A 127 12.94 -5.58 -9.25
C ARG A 127 13.47 -4.46 -10.13
N GLU A 128 14.62 -3.90 -9.76
CA GLU A 128 15.28 -2.88 -10.54
C GLU A 128 15.56 -3.37 -11.97
N GLY A 129 15.21 -2.53 -12.97
CA GLY A 129 15.30 -2.88 -14.40
C GLY A 129 14.11 -3.66 -14.95
N GLU A 130 13.18 -4.14 -14.13
CA GLU A 130 11.93 -4.75 -14.57
C GLU A 130 10.86 -3.67 -14.79
N ILE A 131 10.14 -3.78 -15.90
CA ILE A 131 9.01 -2.90 -16.23
C ILE A 131 7.76 -3.79 -16.40
N PRO A 132 6.95 -4.01 -15.34
CA PRO A 132 5.94 -5.06 -15.29
C PRO A 132 4.60 -4.65 -15.95
N VAL A 133 4.63 -4.06 -17.15
CA VAL A 133 3.45 -3.55 -17.87
C VAL A 133 2.45 -4.64 -18.18
N ASP A 134 2.90 -5.79 -18.68
CA ASP A 134 1.98 -6.88 -19.06
C ASP A 134 1.30 -7.50 -17.84
N ALA A 135 2.02 -7.60 -16.72
CA ALA A 135 1.45 -8.01 -15.46
C ALA A 135 0.41 -6.99 -14.95
N ALA A 136 0.71 -5.70 -15.01
CA ALA A 136 -0.24 -4.65 -14.61
C ALA A 136 -1.54 -4.71 -15.42
N ARG A 137 -1.45 -4.86 -16.76
CA ARG A 137 -2.60 -5.03 -17.63
C ARG A 137 -3.39 -6.31 -17.33
N ALA A 138 -2.70 -7.39 -16.99
CA ALA A 138 -3.36 -8.64 -16.62
C ALA A 138 -4.16 -8.49 -15.31
N LEU A 139 -3.62 -7.79 -14.31
CA LEU A 139 -4.30 -7.51 -13.04
C LEU A 139 -5.53 -6.63 -13.24
N GLU A 140 -5.42 -5.58 -14.06
CA GLU A 140 -6.56 -4.72 -14.41
C GLU A 140 -7.67 -5.53 -15.11
N ARG A 141 -7.34 -6.33 -16.13
CA ARG A 141 -8.31 -7.21 -16.80
C ARG A 141 -8.93 -8.23 -15.86
N ALA A 142 -8.21 -8.67 -14.84
CA ALA A 142 -8.73 -9.58 -13.82
C ALA A 142 -9.74 -8.90 -12.89
N GLY A 143 -9.80 -7.57 -12.85
CA GLY A 143 -10.74 -6.80 -12.04
C GLY A 143 -10.12 -6.11 -10.83
N ALA A 144 -8.79 -5.97 -10.76
CA ALA A 144 -8.16 -5.11 -9.77
C ALA A 144 -8.67 -3.67 -9.93
N GLY A 145 -8.99 -3.02 -8.82
CA GLY A 145 -9.42 -1.62 -8.81
C GLY A 145 -8.29 -0.63 -8.56
N GLU A 146 -7.15 -1.10 -8.05
CA GLU A 146 -5.97 -0.30 -7.77
C GLU A 146 -4.71 -1.18 -7.75
N ILE A 147 -3.59 -0.64 -8.22
CA ILE A 147 -2.28 -1.31 -8.15
C ILE A 147 -1.36 -0.54 -7.22
N ILE A 148 -0.76 -1.21 -6.24
CA ILE A 148 0.41 -0.72 -5.51
C ILE A 148 1.65 -1.25 -6.22
N LEU A 149 2.35 -0.39 -6.97
CA LEU A 149 3.59 -0.74 -7.65
C LEU A 149 4.75 -0.69 -6.65
N GLN A 150 5.25 -1.85 -6.26
CA GLN A 150 6.22 -2.01 -5.19
C GLN A 150 7.62 -2.30 -5.73
N ALA A 151 8.53 -1.32 -5.63
CA ALA A 151 9.93 -1.49 -5.99
C ALA A 151 10.68 -2.24 -4.87
N MET A 152 10.89 -3.56 -5.04
CA MET A 152 11.47 -4.45 -4.03
C MET A 152 12.89 -4.03 -3.63
N ASP A 153 13.74 -3.72 -4.61
CA ASP A 153 15.15 -3.40 -4.36
C ASP A 153 15.34 -2.01 -3.72
N ARG A 154 14.30 -1.17 -3.74
CA ARG A 154 14.27 0.15 -3.10
C ARG A 154 13.56 0.15 -1.76
N ASP A 155 12.83 -0.94 -1.40
CA ASP A 155 12.09 -0.98 -0.15
C ASP A 155 13.00 -0.84 1.07
N GLY A 156 12.65 0.12 1.93
CA GLY A 156 13.42 0.45 3.14
C GLY A 156 14.75 1.17 2.90
N MET A 157 15.10 1.48 1.64
CA MET A 157 16.38 2.12 1.27
C MET A 157 16.32 3.64 1.29
N MET A 158 15.13 4.25 1.23
CA MET A 158 14.92 5.71 1.20
C MET A 158 15.75 6.41 0.11
N CYS A 159 15.76 5.84 -1.11
CA CYS A 159 16.55 6.30 -2.25
C CYS A 159 15.69 6.77 -3.45
N GLY A 160 14.42 7.08 -3.20
CA GLY A 160 13.43 7.46 -4.21
C GLY A 160 12.72 6.25 -4.84
N TYR A 161 11.55 6.52 -5.43
CA TYR A 161 10.76 5.50 -6.14
C TYR A 161 11.39 5.12 -7.48
N ASP A 162 10.99 3.97 -8.05
CA ASP A 162 11.33 3.61 -9.43
C ASP A 162 10.43 4.37 -10.41
N LEU A 163 10.87 5.55 -10.82
CA LEU A 163 10.10 6.42 -11.70
C LEU A 163 9.97 5.86 -13.14
N ALA A 164 10.90 5.02 -13.58
CA ALA A 164 10.86 4.44 -14.92
C ALA A 164 9.74 3.40 -15.02
N ALA A 165 9.71 2.43 -14.09
CA ALA A 165 8.66 1.45 -14.00
C ALA A 165 7.30 2.11 -13.73
N LEU A 166 7.25 3.14 -12.86
CA LEU A 166 6.03 3.87 -12.54
C LEU A 166 5.40 4.53 -13.78
N ARG A 167 6.17 5.31 -14.55
CA ARG A 167 5.68 5.94 -15.79
C ARG A 167 5.14 4.93 -16.78
N ALA A 168 5.84 3.83 -16.97
CA ALA A 168 5.44 2.79 -17.91
C ALA A 168 4.13 2.10 -17.49
N VAL A 169 3.99 1.76 -16.21
CA VAL A 169 2.79 1.11 -15.68
C VAL A 169 1.60 2.08 -15.72
N VAL A 170 1.77 3.33 -15.27
CA VAL A 170 0.71 4.35 -15.30
C VAL A 170 0.18 4.58 -16.73
N ALA A 171 1.07 4.62 -17.73
CA ALA A 171 0.68 4.78 -19.13
C ALA A 171 -0.03 3.55 -19.72
N ALA A 172 0.05 2.39 -19.05
CA ALA A 172 -0.43 1.12 -19.58
C ALA A 172 -1.78 0.67 -19.04
N VAL A 173 -2.25 1.23 -17.92
CA VAL A 173 -3.50 0.84 -17.24
C VAL A 173 -4.40 2.05 -17.01
N GLY A 174 -5.71 1.83 -16.93
CA GLY A 174 -6.72 2.86 -16.63
C GLY A 174 -7.09 2.95 -15.15
N ILE A 175 -6.60 2.02 -14.32
CA ILE A 175 -6.86 2.03 -12.87
C ILE A 175 -5.78 2.80 -12.11
N PRO A 176 -6.09 3.31 -10.89
CA PRO A 176 -5.11 4.01 -10.07
C PRO A 176 -3.85 3.19 -9.78
N VAL A 177 -2.70 3.85 -9.85
CA VAL A 177 -1.40 3.29 -9.49
C VAL A 177 -0.81 4.07 -8.32
N VAL A 178 -0.50 3.36 -7.24
CA VAL A 178 0.17 3.87 -6.04
C VAL A 178 1.66 3.57 -6.14
N ALA A 179 2.51 4.58 -6.06
CA ALA A 179 3.96 4.36 -5.98
C ALA A 179 4.36 3.87 -4.60
N SER A 180 5.14 2.79 -4.53
CA SER A 180 5.62 2.20 -3.27
C SER A 180 7.04 1.66 -3.38
N GLY A 181 7.78 1.70 -2.25
CA GLY A 181 9.18 1.27 -2.18
C GLY A 181 10.16 2.37 -2.56
N GLY A 182 10.96 2.82 -1.58
CA GLY A 182 12.05 3.77 -1.78
C GLY A 182 11.85 5.19 -1.27
N ALA A 183 10.64 5.63 -0.91
CA ALA A 183 10.42 6.98 -0.39
C ALA A 183 11.34 7.30 0.79
N GLY A 184 12.09 8.39 0.69
CA GLY A 184 12.98 8.91 1.72
C GLY A 184 12.77 10.39 2.01
N SER A 185 12.09 11.11 1.10
CA SER A 185 11.84 12.54 1.22
C SER A 185 10.47 12.92 0.63
N TYR A 186 9.99 14.12 0.97
CA TYR A 186 8.80 14.67 0.35
C TYR A 186 9.01 15.00 -1.15
N ALA A 187 10.25 15.27 -1.54
CA ALA A 187 10.61 15.49 -2.94
C ALA A 187 10.40 14.22 -3.77
N ASP A 188 10.79 13.05 -3.25
CA ASP A 188 10.55 11.77 -3.94
C ASP A 188 9.04 11.57 -4.21
N MET A 189 8.19 11.94 -3.23
CA MET A 189 6.74 11.85 -3.40
C MET A 189 6.21 12.75 -4.52
N ALA A 190 6.73 14.00 -4.60
CA ALA A 190 6.38 14.91 -5.68
C ALA A 190 6.84 14.36 -7.04
N GLU A 191 8.05 13.81 -7.13
CA GLU A 191 8.56 13.18 -8.35
C GLU A 191 7.70 12.00 -8.82
N ALA A 192 7.23 11.16 -7.89
CA ALA A 192 6.32 10.07 -8.23
C ALA A 192 4.97 10.59 -8.77
N LEU A 193 4.43 11.66 -8.19
CA LEU A 193 3.21 12.28 -8.70
C LEU A 193 3.43 12.92 -10.09
N TYR A 194 4.56 13.60 -10.31
CA TYR A 194 4.92 14.09 -11.66
C TYR A 194 5.15 12.96 -12.67
N ALA A 195 5.54 11.78 -12.21
CA ALA A 195 5.61 10.57 -13.03
C ALA A 195 4.25 9.93 -13.31
N GLY A 196 3.16 10.47 -12.76
CA GLY A 196 1.78 10.05 -12.99
C GLY A 196 1.16 9.17 -11.90
N ALA A 197 1.82 8.95 -10.77
CA ALA A 197 1.21 8.23 -9.67
C ALA A 197 -0.09 8.90 -9.18
N HIS A 198 -1.09 8.12 -8.81
CA HIS A 198 -2.36 8.59 -8.25
C HIS A 198 -2.32 8.74 -6.73
N ALA A 199 -1.34 8.06 -6.10
CA ALA A 199 -1.04 8.13 -4.68
C ALA A 199 0.41 7.72 -4.42
N VAL A 200 0.92 8.05 -3.24
CA VAL A 200 2.27 7.71 -2.81
C VAL A 200 2.24 6.99 -1.47
N ALA A 201 2.88 5.83 -1.39
CA ALA A 201 2.94 5.01 -0.19
C ALA A 201 4.37 4.99 0.38
N ALA A 202 4.49 5.06 1.69
CA ALA A 202 5.77 5.00 2.38
C ALA A 202 5.67 4.28 3.72
N GLY A 203 6.72 3.56 4.08
CA GLY A 203 6.85 2.89 5.39
C GLY A 203 8.06 3.41 6.17
N ALA A 204 9.28 3.12 5.70
CA ALA A 204 10.53 3.44 6.40
C ALA A 204 10.67 4.93 6.73
N MET A 205 10.30 5.80 5.83
CA MET A 205 10.37 7.25 6.00
C MET A 205 9.64 7.71 7.29
N TRP A 206 8.45 7.18 7.56
CA TRP A 206 7.66 7.56 8.75
C TRP A 206 8.19 6.99 10.05
N GLN A 207 9.02 5.96 9.98
CA GLN A 207 9.51 5.20 11.12
C GLN A 207 10.93 5.57 11.53
N PHE A 208 11.73 6.09 10.58
CA PHE A 208 13.17 6.33 10.81
C PHE A 208 13.62 7.77 10.55
N THR A 209 12.68 8.69 10.26
CA THR A 209 12.95 10.12 10.09
C THR A 209 11.91 10.95 10.84
N ASP A 210 12.12 12.26 10.90
CA ASP A 210 11.16 13.23 11.48
C ASP A 210 10.03 13.58 10.50
N ALA A 211 9.99 12.95 9.31
CA ALA A 211 8.97 13.20 8.32
C ALA A 211 7.57 12.74 8.80
N THR A 212 6.56 13.51 8.44
CA THR A 212 5.16 13.22 8.80
C THR A 212 4.26 13.23 7.57
N PRO A 213 3.15 12.46 7.56
CA PRO A 213 2.17 12.54 6.48
C PRO A 213 1.59 13.95 6.29
N ALA A 214 1.38 14.69 7.38
CA ALA A 214 0.92 16.09 7.32
C ALA A 214 1.96 17.00 6.63
N GLY A 215 3.25 16.84 6.97
CA GLY A 215 4.34 17.56 6.31
C GLY A 215 4.43 17.23 4.82
N ALA A 216 4.23 15.96 4.45
CA ALA A 216 4.18 15.56 3.04
C ALA A 216 3.00 16.25 2.30
N ARG A 217 1.79 16.24 2.87
CA ARG A 217 0.65 16.94 2.29
C ARG A 217 0.89 18.43 2.12
N ALA A 218 1.47 19.09 3.12
CA ALA A 218 1.82 20.51 3.04
C ALA A 218 2.82 20.79 1.89
N TYR A 219 3.89 20.01 1.83
CA TYR A 219 4.91 20.10 0.78
C TYR A 219 4.33 19.90 -0.64
N LEU A 220 3.42 18.92 -0.81
CA LEU A 220 2.76 18.64 -2.08
C LEU A 220 1.79 19.75 -2.47
N ARG A 221 1.04 20.31 -1.50
CA ARG A 221 0.11 21.42 -1.73
C ARG A 221 0.83 22.69 -2.20
N GLU A 222 1.98 23.00 -1.63
CA GLU A 222 2.82 24.13 -2.08
C GLU A 222 3.29 23.98 -3.54
N ARG A 223 3.27 22.75 -4.06
CA ARG A 223 3.61 22.40 -5.46
C ARG A 223 2.39 22.24 -6.36
N GLY A 224 1.21 22.66 -5.88
CA GLY A 224 -0.03 22.65 -6.65
C GLY A 224 -0.78 21.32 -6.68
N TRP A 225 -0.34 20.31 -5.91
CA TRP A 225 -1.08 19.06 -5.82
C TRP A 225 -2.27 19.19 -4.86
N PRO A 226 -3.50 18.82 -5.28
CA PRO A 226 -4.63 18.80 -4.37
C PRO A 226 -4.45 17.69 -3.32
N THR A 227 -4.35 18.07 -2.06
CA THR A 227 -4.27 17.17 -0.91
C THR A 227 -5.45 17.40 0.03
N ARG A 228 -5.80 16.40 0.84
CA ARG A 228 -6.76 16.60 1.92
C ARG A 228 -6.19 17.61 2.94
N VAL A 229 -7.06 18.38 3.57
CA VAL A 229 -6.70 19.39 4.58
C VAL A 229 -6.56 18.74 5.94
#